data_8c2e552fbf96bcbf9f0ac34f4271bc0d
#
_entry.id   8c2e552fbf96bcbf9f0ac34f4271bc0d
#
_cell.length_a   1.000
_cell.length_b   1.000
_cell.length_c   1.000
_cell.angle_alpha   90.00
_cell.angle_beta   90.00
_cell.angle_gamma   90.00
#
_symmetry.space_group_name_H-M   'P 1'
#
loop_
_entity.id
_entity.type
_entity.pdbx_description
1 polymer ?
#
loop_
_entity_poly.entity_id
_entity_poly.type
_entity_poly.pdbx_seq_one_letter_code
_entity_poly.pdbx_strand_id
1 'polypeptide(L)'
;MRSERTDRRTPSSRVGLVLVLGLFAIAGCASRQAAESSAVDEFPGADQDIEFMEKVEGMPAVTNNDMLHALLLVTNGVDPARDYEERVLLARQKGWLPKDWDRPANESASSGDIAMAGCRLGGIEGGLTMRVFGPSGRYCLRELESRGIMPTRTDQQSLSGPEFRDFLNRLDQNLLSQRPRFADPTKQEGGPDTTMPLPPTPERGG
;
A
#
# COMPACT_ATOMS: atom_id res chain seq x y z
N MET A 1 35.47 4.87 -79.58
CA MET A 1 34.31 5.22 -78.77
C MET A 1 34.17 4.14 -77.71
N ARG A 2 34.57 4.46 -76.44
CA ARG A 2 34.59 3.53 -75.29
C ARG A 2 33.58 4.06 -74.28
N SER A 3 32.49 3.29 -74.17
CA SER A 3 31.37 3.66 -73.24
C SER A 3 31.78 3.31 -71.82
N GLU A 4 31.94 4.31 -70.95
CA GLU A 4 32.09 4.12 -69.51
C GLU A 4 30.74 3.88 -68.85
N ARG A 5 30.55 2.68 -68.34
CA ARG A 5 29.40 2.27 -67.59
C ARG A 5 29.59 2.61 -66.09
N THR A 6 28.98 3.69 -65.61
CA THR A 6 29.02 4.14 -64.24
C THR A 6 28.19 3.21 -63.36
N ASP A 7 28.83 2.38 -62.58
CA ASP A 7 28.19 1.46 -61.60
C ASP A 7 27.79 2.26 -60.37
N ARG A 8 26.48 2.60 -60.25
CA ARG A 8 25.89 3.23 -59.04
C ARG A 8 25.59 2.12 -58.04
N ARG A 9 26.54 1.87 -57.10
CA ARG A 9 26.29 1.06 -55.90
C ARG A 9 25.39 1.83 -54.96
N THR A 10 24.15 1.36 -54.81
CA THR A 10 23.22 1.81 -53.77
C THR A 10 23.73 1.38 -52.39
N PRO A 11 23.85 2.28 -51.40
CA PRO A 11 24.27 1.91 -50.03
C PRO A 11 23.22 1.01 -49.43
N SER A 12 23.67 -0.09 -48.88
CA SER A 12 22.90 -1.20 -48.38
C SER A 12 21.87 -0.78 -47.32
N SER A 13 20.61 -1.13 -47.58
CA SER A 13 19.44 -1.06 -46.71
C SER A 13 19.63 -1.68 -45.31
N ARG A 14 20.75 -2.35 -45.07
CA ARG A 14 21.04 -3.02 -43.77
C ARG A 14 21.50 -2.07 -42.66
N VAL A 15 22.10 -0.92 -42.99
CA VAL A 15 22.55 0.06 -41.99
C VAL A 15 21.36 0.81 -41.41
N GLY A 16 20.31 1.09 -42.21
CA GLY A 16 19.08 1.74 -41.73
C GLY A 16 18.28 0.89 -40.73
N LEU A 17 18.26 -0.43 -40.98
CA LEU A 17 17.52 -1.36 -40.13
C LEU A 17 18.14 -1.51 -38.73
N VAL A 18 19.47 -1.52 -38.64
CA VAL A 18 20.18 -1.64 -37.35
C VAL A 18 20.02 -0.37 -36.51
N LEU A 19 19.97 0.81 -37.15
CA LEU A 19 19.80 2.08 -36.46
C LEU A 19 18.38 2.25 -35.89
N VAL A 20 17.35 1.76 -36.58
CA VAL A 20 15.96 1.77 -36.12
C VAL A 20 15.76 0.78 -34.96
N LEU A 21 16.35 -0.42 -35.02
CA LEU A 21 16.29 -1.37 -33.90
C LEU A 21 17.02 -0.86 -32.65
N GLY A 22 18.11 -0.10 -32.81
CA GLY A 22 18.85 0.48 -31.70
C GLY A 22 18.07 1.56 -30.92
N LEU A 23 17.21 2.33 -31.60
CA LEU A 23 16.41 3.37 -30.94
C LEU A 23 15.26 2.80 -30.08
N PHE A 24 14.73 1.61 -30.38
CA PHE A 24 13.67 0.99 -29.59
C PHE A 24 14.15 0.35 -28.27
N ALA A 25 15.45 0.12 -28.12
CA ALA A 25 16.02 -0.51 -26.92
C ALA A 25 16.15 0.46 -25.71
N ILE A 26 15.95 1.78 -25.90
CA ILE A 26 16.14 2.79 -24.84
C ILE A 26 14.82 3.10 -24.07
N ALA A 27 13.67 2.63 -24.53
CA ALA A 27 12.36 2.94 -23.96
C ALA A 27 11.94 2.03 -22.79
N GLY A 28 12.82 1.25 -22.18
CA GLY A 28 12.46 0.15 -21.27
C GLY A 28 12.84 0.32 -19.79
N CYS A 29 13.45 1.42 -19.38
CA CYS A 29 13.62 1.67 -17.95
C CYS A 29 12.47 2.54 -17.45
N ALA A 30 11.43 1.92 -16.89
CA ALA A 30 10.53 2.61 -15.98
C ALA A 30 11.35 2.97 -14.74
N SER A 31 12.10 4.08 -14.81
CA SER A 31 12.79 4.64 -13.66
C SER A 31 11.69 5.03 -12.65
N ARG A 32 11.84 4.58 -11.40
CA ARG A 32 11.02 5.09 -10.30
C ARG A 32 11.13 6.60 -10.32
N GLN A 33 10.00 7.29 -10.33
CA GLN A 33 10.00 8.74 -10.36
C GLN A 33 10.40 9.24 -8.99
N ALA A 34 11.44 10.07 -8.92
CA ALA A 34 11.74 10.85 -7.74
C ALA A 34 10.87 12.11 -7.78
N ALA A 35 10.10 12.37 -6.74
CA ALA A 35 9.41 13.64 -6.55
C ALA A 35 10.39 14.66 -5.95
N GLU A 36 10.16 15.95 -6.20
CA GLU A 36 10.97 17.00 -5.58
C GLU A 36 10.73 17.06 -4.06
N SER A 37 9.49 16.84 -3.62
CA SER A 37 9.08 16.76 -2.20
C SER A 37 7.94 15.77 -2.03
N SER A 38 7.79 15.24 -0.81
CA SER A 38 6.61 14.49 -0.41
C SER A 38 5.49 15.46 -0.01
N ALA A 39 4.24 15.03 -0.11
CA ALA A 39 3.11 15.83 0.37
C ALA A 39 3.20 16.08 1.89
N VAL A 40 3.65 15.10 2.65
CA VAL A 40 3.84 15.22 4.10
C VAL A 40 4.93 16.23 4.49
N ASP A 41 5.90 16.53 3.64
CA ASP A 41 6.90 17.57 3.89
C ASP A 41 6.29 18.98 3.77
N GLU A 42 5.23 19.13 2.96
CA GLU A 42 4.49 20.38 2.81
C GLU A 42 3.42 20.55 3.90
N PHE A 43 2.82 19.43 4.37
CA PHE A 43 1.74 19.41 5.37
C PHE A 43 2.08 18.43 6.51
N PRO A 44 3.06 18.78 7.39
CA PRO A 44 3.52 17.86 8.44
C PRO A 44 2.66 17.88 9.72
N GLY A 45 1.69 18.78 9.83
CA GLY A 45 0.88 18.97 11.01
C GLY A 45 -0.24 17.95 11.14
N ALA A 46 -0.50 17.46 12.35
CA ALA A 46 -1.61 16.54 12.62
C ALA A 46 -3.00 17.14 12.37
N ASP A 47 -3.09 18.45 12.23
CA ASP A 47 -4.29 19.20 11.87
C ASP A 47 -4.40 19.48 10.35
N GLN A 48 -3.42 19.02 9.58
CA GLN A 48 -3.29 19.23 8.13
C GLN A 48 -3.55 17.94 7.32
N ASP A 49 -4.17 16.94 7.91
CA ASP A 49 -4.42 15.64 7.25
C ASP A 49 -5.31 15.78 5.99
N ILE A 50 -6.20 16.78 5.98
CA ILE A 50 -7.07 17.04 4.82
C ILE A 50 -6.24 17.60 3.66
N GLU A 51 -5.44 18.62 3.93
CA GLU A 51 -4.56 19.28 2.95
C GLU A 51 -3.52 18.27 2.41
N PHE A 52 -2.97 17.45 3.30
CA PHE A 52 -2.10 16.33 2.91
C PHE A 52 -2.80 15.39 1.91
N MET A 53 -4.01 14.94 2.23
CA MET A 53 -4.76 14.02 1.36
C MET A 53 -5.17 14.66 0.04
N GLU A 54 -5.53 15.95 0.02
CA GLU A 54 -5.80 16.70 -1.21
C GLU A 54 -4.55 16.80 -2.09
N LYS A 55 -3.40 17.07 -1.48
CA LYS A 55 -2.11 17.12 -2.20
C LYS A 55 -1.77 15.76 -2.79
N VAL A 56 -1.88 14.68 -2.00
CA VAL A 56 -1.64 13.31 -2.45
C VAL A 56 -2.55 12.97 -3.63
N GLU A 57 -3.83 13.34 -3.60
CA GLU A 57 -4.79 13.06 -4.68
C GLU A 57 -4.37 13.70 -6.02
N GLY A 58 -3.69 14.84 -5.98
CA GLY A 58 -3.13 15.51 -7.16
C GLY A 58 -1.83 14.90 -7.70
N MET A 59 -1.21 13.96 -6.99
CA MET A 59 0.09 13.41 -7.37
C MET A 59 -0.01 12.35 -8.47
N PRO A 60 0.88 12.37 -9.47
CA PRO A 60 0.96 11.32 -10.49
C PRO A 60 1.45 9.98 -9.94
N ALA A 61 2.22 10.01 -8.85
CA ALA A 61 2.72 8.85 -8.12
C ALA A 61 2.96 9.22 -6.66
N VAL A 62 2.55 8.36 -5.74
CA VAL A 62 2.71 8.55 -4.29
C VAL A 62 4.13 8.20 -3.88
N THR A 63 4.75 8.99 -3.00
CA THR A 63 6.10 8.73 -2.50
C THR A 63 6.11 7.68 -1.37
N ASN A 64 7.29 7.14 -1.07
CA ASN A 64 7.45 6.22 0.08
C ASN A 64 7.13 6.91 1.40
N ASN A 65 7.46 8.20 1.53
CA ASN A 65 7.17 9.00 2.73
C ASN A 65 5.65 9.19 2.91
N ASP A 66 4.95 9.59 1.84
CA ASP A 66 3.49 9.79 1.88
C ASP A 66 2.74 8.47 2.13
N MET A 67 3.23 7.37 1.54
CA MET A 67 2.68 6.04 1.79
C MET A 67 2.72 5.68 3.27
N LEU A 68 3.87 5.84 3.92
CA LEU A 68 4.02 5.47 5.33
C LEU A 68 3.23 6.39 6.25
N HIS A 69 3.21 7.68 5.99
CA HIS A 69 2.40 8.65 6.72
C HIS A 69 0.91 8.28 6.64
N ALA A 70 0.38 8.08 5.45
CA ALA A 70 -1.03 7.72 5.26
C ALA A 70 -1.41 6.39 5.93
N LEU A 71 -0.52 5.37 5.89
CA LEU A 71 -0.76 4.09 6.57
C LEU A 71 -0.79 4.24 8.09
N LEU A 72 0.04 5.13 8.66
CA LEU A 72 0.01 5.46 10.09
C LEU A 72 -1.28 6.18 10.46
N LEU A 73 -1.75 7.13 9.65
CA LEU A 73 -3.03 7.81 9.84
C LEU A 73 -4.20 6.81 9.86
N VAL A 74 -4.30 5.95 8.86
CA VAL A 74 -5.37 4.93 8.76
C VAL A 74 -5.38 3.98 9.97
N THR A 75 -4.19 3.66 10.51
CA THR A 75 -4.08 2.66 11.57
C THR A 75 -4.27 3.24 12.96
N ASN A 76 -3.67 4.39 13.22
CA ASN A 76 -3.59 4.98 14.55
C ASN A 76 -4.47 6.23 14.69
N GLY A 77 -5.00 6.77 13.60
CA GLY A 77 -5.67 8.08 13.57
C GLY A 77 -4.71 9.27 13.59
N VAL A 78 -3.42 9.03 13.84
CA VAL A 78 -2.36 10.05 13.86
C VAL A 78 -1.05 9.43 13.40
N ASP A 79 -0.17 10.23 12.82
CA ASP A 79 1.22 9.86 12.59
C ASP A 79 2.11 10.41 13.72
N PRO A 80 2.66 9.57 14.59
CA PRO A 80 3.51 10.02 15.69
C PRO A 80 4.96 10.31 15.27
N ALA A 81 5.34 10.00 14.02
CA ALA A 81 6.71 10.16 13.53
C ALA A 81 6.98 11.60 13.11
N ARG A 82 8.18 12.08 13.39
CA ARG A 82 8.64 13.43 13.04
C ARG A 82 9.24 13.51 11.64
N ASP A 83 9.78 12.38 11.17
CA ASP A 83 10.51 12.29 9.91
C ASP A 83 10.31 10.91 9.24
N TYR A 84 10.88 10.76 8.04
CA TYR A 84 10.78 9.51 7.27
C TYR A 84 11.45 8.33 7.97
N GLU A 85 12.60 8.53 8.57
CA GLU A 85 13.38 7.50 9.24
C GLU A 85 12.59 6.92 10.43
N GLU A 86 11.91 7.79 11.17
CA GLU A 86 11.05 7.37 12.28
C GLU A 86 9.80 6.63 11.78
N ARG A 87 9.20 7.05 10.64
CA ARG A 87 8.10 6.30 9.99
C ARG A 87 8.54 4.90 9.58
N VAL A 88 9.73 4.79 8.95
CA VAL A 88 10.31 3.50 8.58
C VAL A 88 10.54 2.63 9.81
N LEU A 89 11.08 3.19 10.90
CA LEU A 89 11.30 2.46 12.13
C LEU A 89 9.98 1.92 12.71
N LEU A 90 8.96 2.76 12.81
CA LEU A 90 7.63 2.38 13.30
C LEU A 90 7.00 1.30 12.40
N ALA A 91 7.05 1.46 11.09
CA ALA A 91 6.52 0.49 10.14
C ALA A 91 7.25 -0.88 10.21
N ARG A 92 8.57 -0.87 10.46
CA ARG A 92 9.33 -2.09 10.72
C ARG A 92 8.95 -2.74 12.05
N GLN A 93 8.79 -1.96 13.12
CA GLN A 93 8.35 -2.47 14.43
C GLN A 93 6.97 -3.10 14.36
N LYS A 94 6.06 -2.52 13.59
CA LYS A 94 4.73 -3.07 13.29
C LYS A 94 4.77 -4.27 12.32
N GLY A 95 5.94 -4.58 11.75
CA GLY A 95 6.11 -5.67 10.79
C GLY A 95 5.57 -5.37 9.39
N TRP A 96 5.22 -4.14 9.07
CA TRP A 96 4.69 -3.76 7.74
C TRP A 96 5.77 -3.77 6.67
N LEU A 97 6.97 -3.33 7.01
CA LEU A 97 8.12 -3.31 6.12
C LEU A 97 9.10 -4.46 6.40
N PRO A 98 9.86 -4.90 5.40
CA PRO A 98 10.98 -5.82 5.61
C PRO A 98 12.09 -5.13 6.41
N LYS A 99 12.95 -5.93 7.07
CA LYS A 99 14.05 -5.42 7.91
C LYS A 99 15.11 -4.67 7.11
N ASP A 100 15.28 -5.05 5.86
CA ASP A 100 16.24 -4.50 4.89
C ASP A 100 15.64 -3.41 4.00
N TRP A 101 14.54 -2.77 4.43
CA TRP A 101 13.96 -1.64 3.72
C TRP A 101 14.96 -0.49 3.60
N ASP A 102 15.25 -0.04 2.38
CA ASP A 102 16.24 0.99 2.05
C ASP A 102 15.75 2.01 1.01
N ARG A 103 14.43 2.13 0.83
CA ARG A 103 13.86 3.02 -0.17
C ARG A 103 14.01 4.48 0.23
N PRO A 104 14.41 5.38 -0.71
CA PRO A 104 14.42 6.83 -0.46
C PRO A 104 13.03 7.39 -0.18
N ALA A 105 12.93 8.42 0.67
CA ALA A 105 11.67 9.07 1.06
C ALA A 105 10.86 9.54 -0.14
N ASN A 106 11.50 10.31 -1.04
CA ASN A 106 10.87 10.98 -2.19
C ASN A 106 10.82 10.12 -3.46
N GLU A 107 11.22 8.86 -3.39
CA GLU A 107 11.02 7.91 -4.49
C GLU A 107 9.58 7.42 -4.50
N SER A 108 9.00 7.24 -5.69
CA SER A 108 7.65 6.72 -5.82
C SER A 108 7.52 5.31 -5.23
N ALA A 109 6.53 5.11 -4.37
CA ALA A 109 6.23 3.81 -3.79
C ALA A 109 5.75 2.84 -4.86
N SER A 110 6.31 1.62 -4.88
CA SER A 110 5.84 0.60 -5.81
C SER A 110 4.54 -0.04 -5.32
N SER A 111 3.69 -0.47 -6.25
CA SER A 111 2.45 -1.20 -5.92
C SER A 111 2.73 -2.46 -5.10
N GLY A 112 3.89 -3.10 -5.33
CA GLY A 112 4.33 -4.25 -4.53
C GLY A 112 4.66 -3.87 -3.09
N ASP A 113 5.33 -2.75 -2.87
CA ASP A 113 5.68 -2.27 -1.52
C ASP A 113 4.42 -1.82 -0.76
N ILE A 114 3.53 -1.06 -1.42
CA ILE A 114 2.21 -0.66 -0.88
C ILE A 114 1.38 -1.90 -0.52
N ALA A 115 1.31 -2.87 -1.42
CA ALA A 115 0.56 -4.10 -1.21
C ALA A 115 1.11 -4.94 -0.05
N MET A 116 2.43 -5.04 0.07
CA MET A 116 3.06 -5.78 1.16
C MET A 116 2.77 -5.13 2.52
N ALA A 117 2.89 -3.80 2.60
CA ALA A 117 2.53 -3.06 3.81
C ALA A 117 1.04 -3.22 4.13
N GLY A 118 0.15 -3.08 3.14
CA GLY A 118 -1.30 -3.24 3.30
C GLY A 118 -1.72 -4.64 3.73
N CYS A 119 -1.13 -5.70 3.17
CA CYS A 119 -1.39 -7.08 3.59
C CYS A 119 -1.02 -7.31 5.05
N ARG A 120 0.16 -6.87 5.46
CA ARG A 120 0.66 -7.05 6.82
C ARG A 120 -0.14 -6.23 7.82
N LEU A 121 -0.47 -4.98 7.46
CA LEU A 121 -1.32 -4.11 8.25
C LEU A 121 -2.74 -4.70 8.39
N GLY A 122 -3.33 -5.19 7.31
CA GLY A 122 -4.66 -5.78 7.28
C GLY A 122 -4.74 -7.20 7.85
N GLY A 123 -3.63 -7.81 8.28
CA GLY A 123 -3.61 -9.21 8.71
C GLY A 123 -4.07 -10.17 7.61
N ILE A 124 -3.85 -9.80 6.35
CA ILE A 124 -4.31 -10.57 5.20
C ILE A 124 -3.37 -11.74 4.97
N GLU A 125 -3.77 -12.90 5.47
CA GLU A 125 -3.10 -14.17 5.20
C GLU A 125 -3.50 -14.64 3.79
N GLY A 126 -2.72 -14.43 2.78
CA GLY A 126 -3.05 -14.85 1.42
C GLY A 126 -3.22 -16.36 1.25
N GLY A 127 -3.42 -16.79 0.00
CA GLY A 127 -3.58 -18.19 -0.36
C GLY A 127 -2.35 -19.06 -0.05
N LEU A 128 -2.40 -20.34 -0.47
CA LEU A 128 -1.37 -21.35 -0.20
C LEU A 128 0.05 -20.86 -0.56
N THR A 129 0.20 -20.11 -1.64
CA THR A 129 1.49 -19.58 -2.09
C THR A 129 2.13 -18.66 -1.04
N MET A 130 1.36 -17.76 -0.42
CA MET A 130 1.87 -16.87 0.63
C MET A 130 2.21 -17.63 1.91
N ARG A 131 1.48 -18.71 2.20
CA ARG A 131 1.77 -19.57 3.37
C ARG A 131 3.06 -20.36 3.21
N VAL A 132 3.38 -20.79 1.98
CA VAL A 132 4.57 -21.61 1.71
C VAL A 132 5.82 -20.74 1.50
N PHE A 133 5.71 -19.67 0.73
CA PHE A 133 6.85 -18.82 0.31
C PHE A 133 6.96 -17.51 1.11
N GLY A 134 6.00 -17.24 1.98
CA GLY A 134 5.92 -15.98 2.71
C GLY A 134 5.31 -14.83 1.90
N PRO A 135 4.97 -13.74 2.57
CA PRO A 135 4.43 -12.54 1.93
C PRO A 135 5.53 -11.84 1.12
N SER A 136 5.28 -11.64 -0.17
CA SER A 136 6.08 -10.80 -1.05
C SER A 136 5.20 -9.74 -1.71
N GLY A 137 5.78 -8.63 -2.17
CA GLY A 137 5.03 -7.56 -2.83
C GLY A 137 4.12 -8.08 -3.94
N ARG A 138 4.62 -8.97 -4.78
CA ARG A 138 3.86 -9.57 -5.89
C ARG A 138 2.68 -10.43 -5.43
N TYR A 139 2.86 -11.24 -4.39
CA TYR A 139 1.78 -12.11 -3.89
C TYR A 139 0.75 -11.30 -3.11
N CYS A 140 1.19 -10.34 -2.30
CA CYS A 140 0.32 -9.41 -1.61
C CYS A 140 -0.52 -8.60 -2.59
N LEU A 141 0.09 -8.08 -3.66
CA LEU A 141 -0.63 -7.32 -4.69
C LEU A 141 -1.76 -8.15 -5.31
N ARG A 142 -1.48 -9.38 -5.75
CA ARG A 142 -2.50 -10.28 -6.32
C ARG A 142 -3.62 -10.61 -5.34
N GLU A 143 -3.29 -10.79 -4.08
CA GLU A 143 -4.29 -11.05 -3.04
C GLU A 143 -5.20 -9.84 -2.83
N LEU A 144 -4.62 -8.63 -2.74
CA LEU A 144 -5.38 -7.39 -2.60
C LEU A 144 -6.21 -7.07 -3.85
N GLU A 145 -5.69 -7.36 -5.05
CA GLU A 145 -6.45 -7.27 -6.30
C GLU A 145 -7.66 -8.23 -6.30
N SER A 146 -7.45 -9.49 -5.91
CA SER A 146 -8.53 -10.48 -5.86
C SER A 146 -9.66 -10.12 -4.88
N ARG A 147 -9.33 -9.38 -3.84
CA ARG A 147 -10.27 -8.83 -2.85
C ARG A 147 -10.87 -7.49 -3.27
N GLY A 148 -10.45 -6.93 -4.40
CA GLY A 148 -10.88 -5.62 -4.87
C GLY A 148 -10.37 -4.45 -4.02
N ILE A 149 -9.31 -4.66 -3.21
CA ILE A 149 -8.71 -3.62 -2.36
C ILE A 149 -7.72 -2.78 -3.16
N MET A 150 -6.98 -3.38 -4.11
CA MET A 150 -6.06 -2.68 -5.00
C MET A 150 -6.48 -2.80 -6.47
N PRO A 151 -6.15 -1.81 -7.31
CA PRO A 151 -6.32 -1.91 -8.75
C PRO A 151 -5.32 -2.91 -9.35
N THR A 152 -5.65 -3.46 -10.53
CA THR A 152 -4.76 -4.36 -11.28
C THR A 152 -3.51 -3.62 -11.75
N ARG A 153 -2.35 -4.00 -11.24
CA ARG A 153 -1.05 -3.39 -11.50
C ARG A 153 0.05 -4.45 -11.53
N THR A 154 1.21 -4.07 -12.07
CA THR A 154 2.44 -4.83 -11.81
C THR A 154 3.09 -4.36 -10.51
N ASP A 155 3.81 -5.22 -9.83
CA ASP A 155 4.46 -4.94 -8.55
C ASP A 155 5.48 -3.79 -8.59
N GLN A 156 6.00 -3.47 -9.79
CA GLN A 156 6.97 -2.37 -10.00
C GLN A 156 6.34 -1.03 -10.39
N GLN A 157 5.04 -1.01 -10.73
CA GLN A 157 4.34 0.23 -11.03
C GLN A 157 4.01 0.99 -9.74
N SER A 158 3.87 2.31 -9.85
CA SER A 158 3.39 3.15 -8.75
C SER A 158 1.88 3.36 -8.86
N LEU A 159 1.25 3.69 -7.73
CA LEU A 159 -0.13 4.18 -7.73
C LEU A 159 -0.14 5.69 -7.89
N SER A 160 -1.09 6.20 -8.68
CA SER A 160 -1.44 7.62 -8.65
C SER A 160 -2.13 7.96 -7.33
N GLY A 161 -2.18 9.25 -7.00
CA GLY A 161 -2.84 9.73 -5.79
C GLY A 161 -4.29 9.26 -5.64
N PRO A 162 -5.15 9.39 -6.67
CA PRO A 162 -6.52 8.88 -6.61
C PRO A 162 -6.61 7.38 -6.37
N GLU A 163 -5.76 6.57 -7.03
CA GLU A 163 -5.72 5.13 -6.82
C GLU A 163 -5.26 4.74 -5.41
N PHE A 164 -4.30 5.47 -4.88
CA PHE A 164 -3.81 5.27 -3.53
C PHE A 164 -4.86 5.64 -2.48
N ARG A 165 -5.57 6.74 -2.67
CA ARG A 165 -6.71 7.11 -1.81
C ARG A 165 -7.80 6.05 -1.82
N ASP A 166 -8.16 5.53 -3.00
CA ASP A 166 -9.14 4.45 -3.12
C ASP A 166 -8.67 3.17 -2.40
N PHE A 167 -7.39 2.84 -2.54
CA PHE A 167 -6.76 1.75 -1.78
C PHE A 167 -6.88 1.95 -0.26
N LEU A 168 -6.55 3.14 0.26
CA LEU A 168 -6.64 3.44 1.70
C LEU A 168 -8.07 3.29 2.21
N ASN A 169 -9.06 3.81 1.48
CA ASN A 169 -10.47 3.70 1.83
C ASN A 169 -10.92 2.22 1.92
N ARG A 170 -10.54 1.40 0.94
CA ARG A 170 -10.89 -0.03 0.93
C ARG A 170 -10.16 -0.81 2.01
N LEU A 171 -8.91 -0.45 2.29
CA LEU A 171 -8.13 -1.04 3.38
C LEU A 171 -8.76 -0.73 4.73
N ASP A 172 -9.14 0.51 4.98
CA ASP A 172 -9.83 0.92 6.21
C ASP A 172 -11.17 0.19 6.39
N GLN A 173 -11.98 0.09 5.33
CA GLN A 173 -13.22 -0.70 5.36
C GLN A 173 -12.95 -2.18 5.71
N ASN A 174 -11.87 -2.75 5.18
CA ASN A 174 -11.47 -4.12 5.52
C ASN A 174 -11.10 -4.24 6.99
N LEU A 175 -10.32 -3.29 7.52
CA LEU A 175 -9.95 -3.24 8.94
C LEU A 175 -11.17 -3.08 9.86
N LEU A 176 -12.10 -2.20 9.50
CA LEU A 176 -13.34 -2.00 10.25
C LEU A 176 -14.21 -3.26 10.26
N SER A 177 -14.25 -4.00 9.15
CA SER A 177 -15.01 -5.25 9.06
C SER A 177 -14.46 -6.38 9.94
N GLN A 178 -13.17 -6.32 10.25
CA GLN A 178 -12.47 -7.29 11.11
C GLN A 178 -12.56 -6.97 12.60
N ARG A 179 -12.93 -5.72 12.95
CA ARG A 179 -13.16 -5.36 14.36
C ARG A 179 -14.34 -6.17 14.90
N PRO A 180 -14.21 -6.82 16.08
CA PRO A 180 -15.36 -7.47 16.68
C PRO A 180 -16.45 -6.42 16.84
N ARG A 181 -17.64 -6.70 16.26
CA ARG A 181 -18.81 -5.86 16.52
C ARG A 181 -18.98 -5.87 18.02
N PHE A 182 -18.99 -4.71 18.64
CA PHE A 182 -19.33 -4.60 20.05
C PHE A 182 -20.57 -5.45 20.27
N ALA A 183 -20.48 -6.41 21.22
CA ALA A 183 -21.61 -7.24 21.59
C ALA A 183 -22.79 -6.31 21.84
N ASP A 184 -23.89 -6.52 21.10
CA ASP A 184 -25.12 -5.75 21.27
C ASP A 184 -25.50 -5.84 22.76
N PRO A 185 -25.49 -4.73 23.52
CA PRO A 185 -25.80 -4.77 24.94
C PRO A 185 -27.21 -5.31 25.23
N THR A 186 -28.06 -5.43 24.18
CA THR A 186 -29.42 -6.04 24.28
C THR A 186 -29.41 -7.56 24.15
N LYS A 187 -28.28 -8.18 23.76
CA LYS A 187 -28.12 -9.63 23.74
C LYS A 187 -27.36 -10.10 24.98
N GLN A 188 -27.81 -9.73 26.16
CA GLN A 188 -27.52 -10.48 27.36
C GLN A 188 -28.23 -11.84 27.22
N GLU A 189 -27.51 -12.85 26.77
CA GLU A 189 -27.91 -14.23 26.92
C GLU A 189 -28.23 -14.43 28.39
N GLY A 190 -29.46 -14.90 28.67
CA GLY A 190 -29.96 -15.13 30.02
C GLY A 190 -28.91 -15.90 30.84
N GLY A 191 -28.27 -15.21 31.74
CA GLY A 191 -27.43 -15.85 32.75
C GLY A 191 -28.29 -16.90 33.47
N PRO A 192 -27.67 -17.99 33.97
CA PRO A 192 -28.36 -19.02 34.68
C PRO A 192 -29.13 -18.37 35.84
N ASP A 193 -30.41 -18.66 35.90
CA ASP A 193 -31.36 -18.25 36.94
C ASP A 193 -30.76 -18.63 38.32
N THR A 194 -29.98 -17.73 38.91
CA THR A 194 -29.50 -17.87 40.26
C THR A 194 -30.64 -17.39 41.16
N THR A 195 -31.63 -18.26 41.34
CA THR A 195 -32.61 -18.14 42.42
C THR A 195 -31.85 -18.29 43.74
N MET A 196 -31.39 -17.17 44.27
CA MET A 196 -30.89 -17.14 45.64
C MET A 196 -32.03 -17.53 46.58
N PRO A 197 -31.86 -18.59 47.41
CA PRO A 197 -32.85 -18.90 48.42
C PRO A 197 -32.98 -17.74 49.40
N LEU A 198 -34.20 -17.29 49.62
CA LEU A 198 -34.49 -16.27 50.65
C LEU A 198 -34.03 -16.74 52.04
N PRO A 199 -33.42 -15.86 52.81
CA PRO A 199 -33.00 -16.19 54.15
C PRO A 199 -34.25 -16.50 55.04
N PRO A 200 -34.15 -17.45 55.97
CA PRO A 200 -35.27 -17.85 56.80
C PRO A 200 -35.73 -16.67 57.68
N THR A 201 -37.03 -16.46 57.75
CA THR A 201 -37.70 -15.47 58.59
C THR A 201 -37.40 -15.78 60.05
N PRO A 202 -36.99 -14.82 60.91
CA PRO A 202 -36.80 -15.07 62.33
C PRO A 202 -38.18 -15.33 63.00
N GLU A 203 -38.32 -16.52 63.60
CA GLU A 203 -39.45 -16.83 64.45
C GLU A 203 -39.47 -15.88 65.66
N ARG A 204 -40.59 -15.16 65.83
CA ARG A 204 -40.90 -14.42 67.08
C ARG A 204 -41.31 -15.44 68.11
N GLY A 205 -40.37 -15.70 69.05
CA GLY A 205 -40.71 -16.36 70.31
C GLY A 205 -41.59 -15.48 71.14
N GLY A 206 -42.67 -16.08 71.62
CA GLY A 206 -43.54 -15.53 72.64
C GLY A 206 -43.01 -15.70 74.06
#